data_2ff6c3c9097461d2bf1ca84edada1d5f
#
_entry.id   2ff6c3c9097461d2bf1ca84edada1d5f
#
_cell.length_a   1.000
_cell.length_b   1.000
_cell.length_c   1.000
_cell.angle_alpha   90.00
_cell.angle_beta   90.00
_cell.angle_gamma   90.00
#
_symmetry.space_group_name_H-M   'P 1'
#
loop_
_entity.id
_entity.type
_entity.pdbx_description
1 polymer ?
#
loop_
_entity_poly.entity_id
_entity_poly.type
_entity_poly.pdbx_seq_one_letter_code
_entity_poly.pdbx_strand_id
1 'polypeptide(L)'
;MSSFGDFNKVNTNVTAMEARLSLNKINAELGNSRLKLSTGHKINNAEDDSAGFAIATKLRSRIAGLEQALQNVSDAKSVMDIVEGSYSSIMDNLIEMKGLATQAANDTLSSAERTLIAKQINGLSVDINATADAAKFNGVSLLPTSASSLTFQVGEGTADTMSVALSQVDVKGLFGNAGTDLGNGDEIEVTTDGEHEGVGAGYIGDGVGETRGEIEFETSGNAEPGTAIADGADFRAFMTKVDTAIGTLNGHFNQLGIDQRSLSGKEVNLTEAISANSAAKSRIMDVDFAKEQSNSVRLQILQQTATAALSQANMGPQAVLGFLGQ
;
A
#
# COMPACT_ATOMS: atom_id res chain seq x y z
N MET A 1 -17.87 -18.41 -61.59
CA MET A 1 -18.36 -19.13 -62.78
C MET A 1 -17.82 -20.54 -62.70
N SER A 2 -18.69 -21.50 -62.40
CA SER A 2 -18.32 -22.90 -62.40
C SER A 2 -18.21 -23.37 -63.82
N SER A 3 -17.01 -23.70 -64.25
CA SER A 3 -16.74 -24.28 -65.57
C SER A 3 -17.31 -25.69 -65.62
N PHE A 4 -18.39 -25.89 -66.34
CA PHE A 4 -19.06 -27.19 -66.58
C PHE A 4 -18.14 -28.23 -67.29
N GLY A 5 -16.87 -27.95 -67.53
CA GLY A 5 -15.91 -28.79 -68.24
C GLY A 5 -14.99 -29.65 -67.42
N ASP A 6 -15.01 -29.57 -66.07
CA ASP A 6 -13.98 -30.24 -65.22
C ASP A 6 -14.42 -31.58 -64.62
N PHE A 7 -15.66 -32.03 -64.84
CA PHE A 7 -16.17 -33.28 -64.25
C PHE A 7 -15.60 -34.57 -64.87
N ASN A 8 -14.94 -34.49 -66.03
CA ASN A 8 -14.42 -35.64 -66.73
C ASN A 8 -12.89 -35.79 -66.69
N LYS A 9 -12.20 -34.99 -65.90
CA LYS A 9 -10.73 -35.12 -65.75
C LYS A 9 -10.41 -36.15 -64.69
N VAL A 10 -9.93 -37.33 -65.12
CA VAL A 10 -9.58 -38.46 -64.22
C VAL A 10 -8.26 -38.17 -63.49
N ASN A 11 -7.34 -37.43 -64.11
CA ASN A 11 -6.00 -37.16 -63.56
C ASN A 11 -5.93 -35.97 -62.56
N THR A 12 -6.92 -35.10 -62.54
CA THR A 12 -6.99 -33.95 -61.62
C THR A 12 -8.42 -33.78 -61.14
N ASN A 13 -8.67 -34.21 -59.90
CA ASN A 13 -10.00 -34.05 -59.28
C ASN A 13 -10.09 -32.73 -58.52
N VAL A 14 -10.51 -31.65 -59.23
CA VAL A 14 -10.64 -30.30 -58.68
C VAL A 14 -11.73 -30.26 -57.59
N THR A 15 -12.84 -31.03 -57.75
CA THR A 15 -13.91 -31.04 -56.74
C THR A 15 -13.46 -31.66 -55.43
N ALA A 16 -12.60 -32.70 -55.47
CA ALA A 16 -12.01 -33.27 -54.26
C ALA A 16 -10.98 -32.32 -53.60
N MET A 17 -10.23 -31.54 -54.41
CA MET A 17 -9.31 -30.51 -53.88
C MET A 17 -10.06 -29.38 -53.18
N GLU A 18 -11.16 -28.88 -53.76
CA GLU A 18 -12.02 -27.87 -53.16
C GLU A 18 -12.67 -28.37 -51.85
N ALA A 19 -13.19 -29.63 -51.87
CA ALA A 19 -13.73 -30.25 -50.67
C ALA A 19 -12.70 -30.42 -49.55
N ARG A 20 -11.45 -30.78 -49.89
CA ARG A 20 -10.33 -30.83 -48.92
C ARG A 20 -9.98 -29.47 -48.37
N LEU A 21 -9.92 -28.42 -49.22
CA LEU A 21 -9.65 -27.05 -48.77
C LEU A 21 -10.72 -26.58 -47.79
N SER A 22 -12.01 -26.81 -48.14
CA SER A 22 -13.14 -26.51 -47.26
C SER A 22 -13.08 -27.27 -45.93
N LEU A 23 -12.77 -28.59 -45.95
CA LEU A 23 -12.60 -29.41 -44.76
C LEU A 23 -11.46 -28.87 -43.86
N ASN A 24 -10.30 -28.53 -44.44
CA ASN A 24 -9.16 -27.95 -43.70
C ASN A 24 -9.55 -26.62 -43.05
N LYS A 25 -10.29 -25.76 -43.75
CA LYS A 25 -10.78 -24.49 -43.20
C LYS A 25 -11.75 -24.73 -42.02
N ILE A 26 -12.71 -25.62 -42.16
CA ILE A 26 -13.65 -25.98 -41.10
C ILE A 26 -12.90 -26.54 -39.86
N ASN A 27 -11.91 -27.40 -40.08
CA ASN A 27 -11.11 -27.98 -39.00
C ASN A 27 -10.31 -26.88 -38.25
N ALA A 28 -9.74 -25.90 -38.96
CA ALA A 28 -9.03 -24.78 -38.36
C ALA A 28 -10.01 -23.89 -37.53
N GLU A 29 -11.17 -23.56 -38.09
CA GLU A 29 -12.20 -22.77 -37.38
C GLU A 29 -12.75 -23.53 -36.15
N LEU A 30 -12.94 -24.86 -36.23
CA LEU A 30 -13.36 -25.69 -35.11
C LEU A 30 -12.28 -25.73 -34.00
N GLY A 31 -11.01 -25.81 -34.38
CA GLY A 31 -9.88 -25.73 -33.46
C GLY A 31 -9.86 -24.40 -32.70
N ASN A 32 -10.04 -23.28 -33.41
CA ASN A 32 -10.12 -21.96 -32.82
C ASN A 32 -11.33 -21.79 -31.89
N SER A 33 -12.51 -22.31 -32.31
CA SER A 33 -13.72 -22.29 -31.46
C SER A 33 -13.52 -23.08 -30.17
N ARG A 34 -12.91 -24.27 -30.25
CA ARG A 34 -12.55 -25.06 -29.06
C ARG A 34 -11.55 -24.32 -28.14
N LEU A 35 -10.56 -23.64 -28.71
CA LEU A 35 -9.61 -22.86 -27.95
C LEU A 35 -10.33 -21.73 -27.18
N LYS A 36 -11.23 -20.98 -27.85
CA LYS A 36 -12.04 -19.92 -27.23
C LYS A 36 -12.91 -20.43 -26.10
N LEU A 37 -13.55 -21.60 -26.28
CA LEU A 37 -14.35 -22.26 -25.25
C LEU A 37 -13.51 -22.77 -24.07
N SER A 38 -12.28 -23.23 -24.34
CA SER A 38 -11.36 -23.73 -23.30
C SER A 38 -10.75 -22.63 -22.47
N THR A 39 -10.38 -21.51 -23.08
CA THR A 39 -9.76 -20.37 -22.41
C THR A 39 -10.76 -19.39 -21.80
N GLY A 40 -12.03 -19.43 -22.26
CA GLY A 40 -13.03 -18.43 -21.91
C GLY A 40 -12.84 -17.07 -22.59
N HIS A 41 -11.85 -16.96 -23.49
CA HIS A 41 -11.52 -15.71 -24.19
C HIS A 41 -11.82 -15.80 -25.68
N LYS A 42 -12.44 -14.73 -26.23
CA LYS A 42 -12.64 -14.60 -27.67
C LYS A 42 -11.37 -14.18 -28.42
N ILE A 43 -10.45 -13.50 -27.73
CA ILE A 43 -9.16 -13.05 -28.24
C ILE A 43 -8.06 -13.77 -27.44
N ASN A 44 -7.41 -14.76 -28.06
CA ASN A 44 -6.32 -15.51 -27.46
C ASN A 44 -4.95 -15.06 -27.97
N ASN A 45 -4.92 -14.65 -29.25
CA ASN A 45 -3.70 -14.24 -29.95
C ASN A 45 -3.92 -12.86 -30.61
N ALA A 46 -2.81 -12.20 -30.91
CA ALA A 46 -2.86 -10.92 -31.65
C ALA A 46 -3.42 -11.07 -33.09
N GLU A 47 -3.42 -12.31 -33.63
CA GLU A 47 -4.03 -12.65 -34.92
C GLU A 47 -5.55 -12.58 -34.90
N ASP A 48 -6.19 -12.88 -33.75
CA ASP A 48 -7.65 -12.83 -33.60
C ASP A 48 -8.20 -11.41 -33.71
N ASP A 49 -7.55 -10.47 -33.00
CA ASP A 49 -7.83 -9.03 -33.02
C ASP A 49 -6.65 -8.27 -32.41
N SER A 50 -5.81 -7.70 -33.26
CA SER A 50 -4.59 -7.00 -32.84
C SER A 50 -4.90 -5.74 -32.00
N ALA A 51 -5.97 -5.01 -32.34
CA ALA A 51 -6.37 -3.80 -31.62
C ALA A 51 -6.97 -4.14 -30.25
N GLY A 52 -7.88 -5.10 -30.20
CA GLY A 52 -8.48 -5.59 -28.95
C GLY A 52 -7.44 -6.20 -28.02
N PHE A 53 -6.49 -6.97 -28.56
CA PHE A 53 -5.39 -7.56 -27.78
C PHE A 53 -4.48 -6.49 -27.18
N ALA A 54 -4.11 -5.44 -27.95
CA ALA A 54 -3.30 -4.36 -27.45
C ALA A 54 -3.98 -3.56 -26.32
N ILE A 55 -5.28 -3.27 -26.49
CA ILE A 55 -6.08 -2.58 -25.47
C ILE A 55 -6.19 -3.45 -24.20
N ALA A 56 -6.51 -4.72 -24.35
CA ALA A 56 -6.65 -5.66 -23.23
C ALA A 56 -5.35 -5.87 -22.49
N THR A 57 -4.20 -5.91 -23.17
CA THR A 57 -2.88 -5.99 -22.55
C THR A 57 -2.58 -4.73 -21.76
N LYS A 58 -2.91 -3.54 -22.29
CA LYS A 58 -2.77 -2.28 -21.57
C LYS A 58 -3.67 -2.24 -20.33
N LEU A 59 -4.93 -2.68 -20.44
CA LEU A 59 -5.83 -2.76 -19.29
C LEU A 59 -5.33 -3.75 -18.23
N ARG A 60 -4.77 -4.89 -18.64
CA ARG A 60 -4.16 -5.87 -17.71
C ARG A 60 -2.97 -5.28 -16.96
N SER A 61 -2.08 -4.57 -17.65
CA SER A 61 -0.96 -3.87 -17.01
C SER A 61 -1.45 -2.84 -16.00
N ARG A 62 -2.50 -2.09 -16.40
CA ARG A 62 -3.12 -1.08 -15.57
C ARG A 62 -3.77 -1.66 -14.31
N ILE A 63 -4.51 -2.75 -14.45
CA ILE A 63 -5.11 -3.47 -13.32
C ILE A 63 -4.03 -3.93 -12.35
N ALA A 64 -2.96 -4.56 -12.84
CA ALA A 64 -1.86 -5.02 -12.00
C ALA A 64 -1.17 -3.86 -11.23
N GLY A 65 -1.00 -2.70 -11.89
CA GLY A 65 -0.47 -1.50 -11.23
C GLY A 65 -1.40 -0.96 -10.13
N LEU A 66 -2.71 -0.94 -10.39
CA LEU A 66 -3.71 -0.51 -9.42
C LEU A 66 -3.86 -1.49 -8.24
N GLU A 67 -3.76 -2.81 -8.49
CA GLU A 67 -3.76 -3.84 -7.44
C GLU A 67 -2.55 -3.68 -6.51
N GLN A 68 -1.36 -3.41 -7.07
CA GLN A 68 -0.17 -3.12 -6.27
C GLN A 68 -0.32 -1.81 -5.48
N ALA A 69 -0.89 -0.76 -6.09
CA ALA A 69 -1.17 0.49 -5.40
C ALA A 69 -2.16 0.30 -4.24
N LEU A 70 -3.16 -0.55 -4.41
CA LEU A 70 -4.10 -0.91 -3.35
C LEU A 70 -3.40 -1.61 -2.18
N GLN A 71 -2.47 -2.51 -2.46
CA GLN A 71 -1.65 -3.16 -1.43
C GLN A 71 -0.79 -2.12 -0.70
N ASN A 72 -0.12 -1.20 -1.42
CA ASN A 72 0.66 -0.12 -0.81
C ASN A 72 -0.19 0.78 0.10
N VAL A 73 -1.45 1.06 -0.27
CA VAL A 73 -2.38 1.82 0.58
C VAL A 73 -2.73 1.05 1.85
N SER A 74 -2.92 -0.28 1.78
CA SER A 74 -3.13 -1.12 2.96
C SER A 74 -1.91 -1.12 3.88
N ASP A 75 -0.71 -1.21 3.32
CA ASP A 75 0.53 -1.13 4.09
C ASP A 75 0.69 0.26 4.75
N ALA A 76 0.37 1.34 4.02
CA ALA A 76 0.38 2.70 4.56
C ALA A 76 -0.60 2.85 5.75
N LYS A 77 -1.80 2.27 5.67
CA LYS A 77 -2.76 2.27 6.79
C LYS A 77 -2.20 1.55 8.01
N SER A 78 -1.56 0.39 7.80
CA SER A 78 -0.93 -0.36 8.90
C SER A 78 0.21 0.44 9.56
N VAL A 79 0.97 1.22 8.80
CA VAL A 79 1.97 2.15 9.34
C VAL A 79 1.30 3.24 10.18
N MET A 80 0.18 3.82 9.69
CA MET A 80 -0.56 4.84 10.44
C MET A 80 -1.14 4.29 11.75
N ASP A 81 -1.61 3.05 11.77
CA ASP A 81 -2.14 2.41 12.98
C ASP A 81 -1.05 2.25 14.07
N ILE A 82 0.19 1.95 13.67
CA ILE A 82 1.34 1.89 14.59
C ILE A 82 1.64 3.27 15.16
N VAL A 83 1.64 4.32 14.31
CA VAL A 83 1.86 5.71 14.74
C VAL A 83 0.77 6.14 15.72
N GLU A 84 -0.50 5.83 15.42
CA GLU A 84 -1.63 6.15 16.28
C GLU A 84 -1.51 5.50 17.66
N GLY A 85 -1.15 4.22 17.71
CA GLY A 85 -0.90 3.50 18.97
C GLY A 85 0.22 4.12 19.79
N SER A 86 1.31 4.54 19.13
CA SER A 86 2.42 5.21 19.80
C SER A 86 2.03 6.59 20.32
N TYR A 87 1.29 7.38 19.54
CA TYR A 87 0.76 8.67 19.99
C TYR A 87 -0.19 8.53 21.19
N SER A 88 -1.04 7.49 21.21
CA SER A 88 -1.92 7.22 22.35
C SER A 88 -1.12 6.95 23.62
N SER A 89 -0.08 6.11 23.53
CA SER A 89 0.78 5.80 24.69
C SER A 89 1.53 7.04 25.18
N ILE A 90 2.04 7.88 24.28
CA ILE A 90 2.71 9.15 24.63
C ILE A 90 1.71 10.11 25.28
N MET A 91 0.47 10.17 24.80
CA MET A 91 -0.59 11.01 25.38
C MET A 91 -0.90 10.58 26.81
N ASP A 92 -1.00 9.28 27.07
CA ASP A 92 -1.26 8.76 28.41
C ASP A 92 -0.12 9.15 29.37
N ASN A 93 1.13 9.03 28.94
CA ASN A 93 2.30 9.48 29.72
C ASN A 93 2.26 10.99 30.00
N LEU A 94 1.89 11.82 29.02
CA LEU A 94 1.76 13.27 29.22
C LEU A 94 0.64 13.63 30.21
N ILE A 95 -0.47 12.91 30.18
CA ILE A 95 -1.59 13.09 31.14
C ILE A 95 -1.13 12.72 32.54
N GLU A 96 -0.40 11.63 32.69
CA GLU A 96 0.18 11.22 33.99
C GLU A 96 1.19 12.24 34.49
N MET A 97 2.11 12.73 33.64
CA MET A 97 3.02 13.82 33.96
C MET A 97 2.29 15.05 34.48
N LYS A 98 1.19 15.45 33.84
CA LYS A 98 0.36 16.57 34.29
C LYS A 98 -0.23 16.33 35.67
N GLY A 99 -0.68 15.10 35.94
CA GLY A 99 -1.20 14.71 37.26
C GLY A 99 -0.13 14.83 38.36
N LEU A 100 1.07 14.31 38.08
CA LEU A 100 2.20 14.40 38.99
C LEU A 100 2.65 15.85 39.20
N ALA A 101 2.72 16.65 38.15
CA ALA A 101 3.07 18.08 38.25
C ALA A 101 2.02 18.83 39.07
N THR A 102 0.72 18.53 38.91
CA THR A 102 -0.35 19.12 39.72
C THR A 102 -0.19 18.77 41.20
N GLN A 103 0.21 17.53 41.51
CA GLN A 103 0.49 17.11 42.88
C GLN A 103 1.68 17.85 43.44
N ALA A 104 2.78 17.96 42.69
CA ALA A 104 4.03 18.64 43.13
C ALA A 104 3.87 20.17 43.28
N ALA A 105 2.93 20.78 42.53
CA ALA A 105 2.60 22.21 42.63
C ALA A 105 1.93 22.61 43.95
N ASN A 106 1.59 21.64 44.82
CA ASN A 106 0.98 21.91 46.11
C ASN A 106 2.05 22.35 47.12
N ASP A 107 1.89 23.53 47.71
CA ASP A 107 2.83 24.12 48.68
C ASP A 107 2.89 23.39 50.04
N THR A 108 2.01 22.40 50.26
CA THR A 108 2.04 21.54 51.45
C THR A 108 3.05 20.41 51.38
N LEU A 109 3.62 20.13 50.21
CA LEU A 109 4.64 19.12 50.01
C LEU A 109 6.03 19.61 50.41
N SER A 110 6.79 18.72 51.05
CA SER A 110 8.21 18.97 51.32
C SER A 110 9.06 18.89 50.04
N SER A 111 10.23 19.47 50.07
CA SER A 111 11.18 19.41 48.94
C SER A 111 11.59 17.97 48.62
N ALA A 112 11.70 17.09 49.62
CA ALA A 112 12.02 15.69 49.42
C ALA A 112 10.88 14.93 48.63
N GLU A 113 9.63 15.24 48.94
CA GLU A 113 8.48 14.64 48.23
C GLU A 113 8.40 15.14 46.78
N ARG A 114 8.66 16.44 46.56
CA ARG A 114 8.74 17.01 45.19
C ARG A 114 9.85 16.38 44.36
N THR A 115 11.02 16.08 44.98
CA THR A 115 12.13 15.37 44.29
C THR A 115 11.68 13.97 43.82
N LEU A 116 10.92 13.25 44.62
CA LEU A 116 10.41 11.92 44.23
C LEU A 116 9.46 12.03 43.08
N ILE A 117 8.61 13.06 43.06
CA ILE A 117 7.70 13.31 41.93
C ILE A 117 8.47 13.73 40.67
N ALA A 118 9.47 14.58 40.80
CA ALA A 118 10.34 14.97 39.68
C ALA A 118 11.03 13.75 39.03
N LYS A 119 11.52 12.82 39.86
CA LYS A 119 12.07 11.53 39.34
C LYS A 119 11.05 10.69 38.62
N GLN A 120 9.79 10.70 39.07
CA GLN A 120 8.71 9.98 38.34
C GLN A 120 8.42 10.64 37.01
N ILE A 121 8.38 11.97 36.93
CA ILE A 121 8.21 12.71 35.70
C ILE A 121 9.36 12.43 34.72
N ASN A 122 10.61 12.41 35.23
CA ASN A 122 11.76 12.04 34.41
C ASN A 122 11.63 10.60 33.87
N GLY A 123 11.21 9.64 34.71
CA GLY A 123 10.93 8.27 34.26
C GLY A 123 9.91 8.22 33.13
N LEU A 124 8.81 8.98 33.22
CA LEU A 124 7.82 9.08 32.14
C LEU A 124 8.40 9.72 30.87
N SER A 125 9.34 10.67 30.98
CA SER A 125 10.02 11.24 29.81
C SER A 125 10.87 10.21 29.09
N VAL A 126 11.58 9.36 29.82
CA VAL A 126 12.33 8.23 29.26
C VAL A 126 11.37 7.25 28.56
N ASP A 127 10.20 6.98 29.15
CA ASP A 127 9.19 6.09 28.54
C ASP A 127 8.59 6.67 27.25
N ILE A 128 8.40 7.99 27.17
CA ILE A 128 8.00 8.67 25.93
C ILE A 128 9.06 8.45 24.84
N ASN A 129 10.34 8.66 25.16
CA ASN A 129 11.43 8.45 24.23
C ASN A 129 11.54 6.99 23.78
N ALA A 130 11.42 6.04 24.72
CA ALA A 130 11.43 4.61 24.41
C ALA A 130 10.25 4.21 23.51
N THR A 131 9.04 4.75 23.76
CA THR A 131 7.87 4.54 22.91
C THR A 131 8.09 5.07 21.50
N ALA A 132 8.68 6.26 21.37
CA ALA A 132 9.00 6.85 20.09
C ALA A 132 10.09 6.04 19.33
N ASP A 133 11.07 5.47 20.05
CA ASP A 133 12.10 4.60 19.45
C ASP A 133 11.57 3.24 19.04
N ALA A 134 10.59 2.71 19.77
CA ALA A 134 9.95 1.45 19.46
C ALA A 134 9.04 1.54 18.23
N ALA A 135 8.55 2.72 17.88
CA ALA A 135 7.67 2.96 16.73
C ALA A 135 8.44 2.80 15.41
N LYS A 136 8.63 1.56 14.96
CA LYS A 136 9.36 1.21 13.73
C LYS A 136 8.52 0.28 12.88
N PHE A 137 8.59 0.48 11.55
CA PHE A 137 8.04 -0.43 10.55
C PHE A 137 9.14 -0.85 9.58
N ASN A 138 9.41 -2.14 9.51
CA ASN A 138 10.47 -2.72 8.66
C ASN A 138 11.85 -2.03 8.83
N GLY A 139 12.21 -1.65 10.07
CA GLY A 139 13.46 -0.96 10.39
C GLY A 139 13.47 0.55 10.13
N VAL A 140 12.40 1.12 9.59
CA VAL A 140 12.24 2.56 9.42
C VAL A 140 11.57 3.13 10.66
N SER A 141 12.18 4.15 11.28
CA SER A 141 11.57 4.88 12.40
C SER A 141 10.40 5.71 11.90
N LEU A 142 9.25 5.55 12.56
CA LEU A 142 8.02 6.29 12.27
C LEU A 142 7.91 7.58 13.07
N LEU A 143 8.63 7.69 14.19
CA LEU A 143 8.72 8.85 15.01
C LEU A 143 10.20 9.31 15.09
N PRO A 144 10.70 9.93 14.00
CA PRO A 144 12.11 10.32 13.92
C PRO A 144 12.42 11.51 14.84
N THR A 145 13.71 11.69 15.17
CA THR A 145 14.22 12.81 15.95
C THR A 145 14.20 14.15 15.22
N SER A 146 13.87 14.14 13.93
CA SER A 146 13.69 15.33 13.09
C SER A 146 12.49 15.12 12.17
N ALA A 147 11.80 16.22 11.81
CA ALA A 147 10.67 16.15 10.89
C ALA A 147 11.08 15.50 9.55
N SER A 148 10.39 14.47 9.16
CA SER A 148 10.59 13.77 7.89
C SER A 148 9.26 13.41 7.24
N SER A 149 9.28 12.76 6.08
CA SER A 149 8.05 12.32 5.43
C SER A 149 8.23 10.96 4.80
N LEU A 150 7.18 10.13 4.89
CA LEU A 150 7.07 8.89 4.14
C LEU A 150 6.21 9.13 2.89
N THR A 151 6.71 8.69 1.75
CA THR A 151 5.98 8.80 0.49
C THR A 151 5.51 7.41 0.06
N PHE A 152 4.19 7.27 -0.08
CA PHE A 152 3.55 6.05 -0.54
C PHE A 152 3.11 6.19 -1.99
N GLN A 153 3.34 5.18 -2.82
CA GLN A 153 2.82 5.10 -4.18
C GLN A 153 1.38 4.59 -4.11
N VAL A 154 0.42 5.48 -4.35
CA VAL A 154 -1.03 5.23 -4.21
C VAL A 154 -1.77 5.17 -5.55
N GLY A 155 -1.06 4.98 -6.64
CA GLY A 155 -1.61 4.85 -7.98
C GLY A 155 -0.60 4.29 -8.98
N GLU A 156 -1.02 4.07 -10.23
CA GLU A 156 -0.17 3.49 -11.28
C GLU A 156 0.79 4.50 -11.93
N GLY A 157 0.47 5.80 -11.84
CA GLY A 157 1.28 6.87 -12.41
C GLY A 157 2.44 7.28 -11.52
N THR A 158 3.54 7.73 -12.09
CA THR A 158 4.73 8.18 -11.35
C THR A 158 4.48 9.37 -10.42
N ALA A 159 3.43 10.14 -10.66
CA ALA A 159 3.00 11.28 -9.85
C ALA A 159 1.93 10.91 -8.81
N ASP A 160 1.40 9.69 -8.84
CA ASP A 160 0.33 9.24 -7.95
C ASP A 160 0.91 8.83 -6.60
N THR A 161 1.51 9.79 -5.90
CA THR A 161 2.10 9.60 -4.59
C THR A 161 1.29 10.32 -3.51
N MET A 162 1.37 9.81 -2.29
CA MET A 162 0.88 10.46 -1.09
C MET A 162 2.03 10.56 -0.10
N SER A 163 2.31 11.77 0.36
CA SER A 163 3.33 12.03 1.38
C SER A 163 2.64 12.22 2.73
N VAL A 164 3.08 11.46 3.71
CA VAL A 164 2.66 11.57 5.11
C VAL A 164 3.79 12.18 5.89
N ALA A 165 3.52 13.30 6.56
CA ALA A 165 4.50 13.95 7.42
C ALA A 165 4.66 13.16 8.72
N LEU A 166 5.90 12.80 9.03
CA LEU A 166 6.29 12.22 10.31
C LEU A 166 6.79 13.32 11.22
N SER A 167 6.08 13.54 12.31
CA SER A 167 6.42 14.59 13.27
C SER A 167 7.34 14.06 14.35
N GLN A 168 8.21 14.92 14.85
CA GLN A 168 9.01 14.64 16.04
C GLN A 168 8.09 14.69 17.27
N VAL A 169 7.98 13.60 18.02
CA VAL A 169 7.13 13.46 19.20
C VAL A 169 7.89 12.88 20.40
N ASP A 170 9.19 12.97 20.37
CA ASP A 170 10.02 12.74 21.54
C ASP A 170 9.96 13.94 22.52
N VAL A 171 10.59 13.80 23.67
CA VAL A 171 10.61 14.88 24.68
C VAL A 171 11.12 16.18 24.08
N LYS A 172 12.17 16.14 23.26
CA LYS A 172 12.74 17.31 22.59
C LYS A 172 11.74 17.97 21.63
N GLY A 173 11.00 17.20 20.86
CA GLY A 173 9.99 17.72 19.92
C GLY A 173 8.76 18.30 20.60
N LEU A 174 8.36 17.73 21.73
CA LEU A 174 7.16 18.14 22.47
C LEU A 174 7.41 19.33 23.40
N PHE A 175 8.57 19.38 24.05
CA PHE A 175 8.90 20.41 25.05
C PHE A 175 9.85 21.49 24.52
N GLY A 176 10.46 21.28 23.36
CA GLY A 176 11.43 22.21 22.73
C GLY A 176 12.88 21.91 23.07
N ASN A 177 13.78 22.61 22.40
CA ASN A 177 15.23 22.49 22.57
C ASN A 177 15.71 23.45 23.62
N ALA A 178 16.31 22.94 24.70
CA ALA A 178 17.11 23.63 25.74
C ALA A 178 16.48 24.80 26.53
N GLY A 179 16.70 24.78 27.84
CA GLY A 179 16.60 25.94 28.72
C GLY A 179 15.31 26.73 28.60
N THR A 180 14.18 26.14 29.00
CA THR A 180 12.96 26.92 29.05
C THR A 180 12.96 27.71 30.34
N ASP A 181 13.41 28.99 30.25
CA ASP A 181 13.28 29.99 31.30
C ASP A 181 11.82 30.01 31.81
N LEU A 182 11.63 29.63 33.03
CA LEU A 182 10.33 29.68 33.72
C LEU A 182 9.95 31.10 34.12
N GLY A 183 10.77 32.12 33.71
CA GLY A 183 10.53 33.53 34.03
C GLY A 183 10.92 33.93 35.45
N ASN A 184 11.47 32.99 36.22
CA ASN A 184 11.86 33.17 37.61
C ASN A 184 13.36 32.94 37.84
N GLY A 185 14.12 32.70 36.77
CA GLY A 185 15.54 32.35 36.84
C GLY A 185 15.82 30.87 37.09
N ASP A 186 14.78 30.05 37.19
CA ASP A 186 14.87 28.60 37.29
C ASP A 186 14.57 28.00 35.91
N GLU A 187 15.31 27.01 35.48
CA GLU A 187 15.19 26.37 34.18
C GLU A 187 14.71 24.94 34.34
N ILE A 188 13.73 24.54 33.53
CA ILE A 188 13.54 23.13 33.24
C ILE A 188 14.41 22.82 32.04
N GLU A 189 15.50 22.12 32.27
CA GLU A 189 16.40 21.75 31.21
C GLU A 189 15.93 20.50 30.52
N VAL A 190 15.72 20.57 29.21
CA VAL A 190 15.66 19.40 28.34
C VAL A 190 17.09 19.17 27.86
N THR A 191 17.83 18.33 28.60
CA THR A 191 19.23 18.04 28.27
C THR A 191 19.29 17.27 26.96
N THR A 192 20.01 17.79 25.99
CA THR A 192 20.22 17.17 24.69
C THR A 192 21.62 16.61 24.50
N ASP A 193 22.54 16.88 25.41
CA ASP A 193 23.93 16.48 25.29
C ASP A 193 24.42 15.74 26.55
N GLY A 194 25.04 14.58 26.29
CA GLY A 194 25.69 13.76 27.34
C GLY A 194 26.93 14.35 27.97
N GLU A 195 26.98 15.67 28.23
CA GLU A 195 28.04 16.35 28.96
C GLU A 195 27.55 16.85 30.32
N HIS A 196 27.19 15.89 31.18
CA HIS A 196 27.20 16.16 32.60
C HIS A 196 28.50 15.59 33.19
N GLU A 197 29.52 16.42 33.38
CA GLU A 197 30.63 16.11 34.28
C GLU A 197 30.12 16.01 35.71
N GLY A 198 29.74 14.80 36.10
CA GLY A 198 29.81 14.40 37.52
C GLY A 198 28.54 14.17 38.30
N VAL A 199 27.64 13.29 37.89
CA VAL A 199 26.86 12.44 38.84
C VAL A 199 26.66 11.05 38.26
N GLY A 200 27.20 10.04 38.93
CA GLY A 200 27.16 8.66 38.50
C GLY A 200 25.80 8.05 38.61
N ALA A 201 25.57 7.17 37.69
CA ALA A 201 24.75 6.00 37.61
C ALA A 201 23.54 6.07 36.62
N GLY A 202 23.74 5.49 35.47
CA GLY A 202 22.66 4.90 34.73
C GLY A 202 22.38 5.42 33.33
N TYR A 203 23.40 5.92 32.62
CA TYR A 203 23.29 6.17 31.19
C TYR A 203 23.22 4.86 30.42
N ILE A 204 22.12 4.63 29.68
CA ILE A 204 22.13 3.76 28.50
C ILE A 204 22.10 4.67 27.29
N GLY A 205 23.24 5.31 27.02
CA GLY A 205 23.51 5.96 25.75
C GLY A 205 24.07 4.93 24.79
N ASP A 206 23.36 4.56 23.74
CA ASP A 206 23.98 3.94 22.60
C ASP A 206 24.55 5.05 21.72
N GLY A 207 25.84 5.10 21.58
CA GLY A 207 26.65 6.12 20.94
C GLY A 207 26.33 6.41 19.47
N VAL A 208 25.16 6.94 19.15
CA VAL A 208 24.80 7.46 17.82
C VAL A 208 24.02 8.78 17.98
N GLY A 209 24.67 9.85 18.15
CA GLY A 209 24.54 11.22 17.63
C GLY A 209 23.22 11.95 17.56
N GLU A 210 22.09 11.52 18.16
CA GLU A 210 20.87 12.32 18.28
C GLU A 210 20.11 11.96 19.55
N THR A 211 20.42 12.65 20.65
CA THR A 211 19.72 12.45 21.92
C THR A 211 18.32 13.04 21.89
N ARG A 212 17.33 12.26 22.35
CA ARG A 212 15.90 12.63 22.37
C ARG A 212 15.53 13.57 23.52
N GLY A 213 16.48 14.02 24.34
CA GLY A 213 16.26 14.88 25.51
C GLY A 213 15.61 14.19 26.70
N GLU A 214 15.94 14.63 27.90
CA GLU A 214 15.31 14.21 29.16
C GLU A 214 14.82 15.44 29.91
N ILE A 215 13.78 15.29 30.74
CA ILE A 215 13.26 16.39 31.56
C ILE A 215 13.98 16.37 32.89
N GLU A 216 14.80 17.36 33.15
CA GLU A 216 15.45 17.58 34.45
C GLU A 216 14.93 18.87 35.07
N PHE A 217 14.73 18.87 36.37
CA PHE A 217 14.35 20.06 37.17
C PHE A 217 15.57 20.57 37.87
N GLU A 218 16.15 21.67 37.35
CA GLU A 218 17.26 22.36 38.00
C GLU A 218 16.85 23.75 38.49
N THR A 219 17.41 24.21 39.59
CA THR A 219 17.24 25.58 40.04
C THR A 219 18.44 26.41 39.66
N SER A 220 18.16 27.55 39.00
CA SER A 220 19.18 28.51 38.59
C SER A 220 19.84 29.19 39.80
N GLY A 221 21.16 29.23 39.75
CA GLY A 221 21.95 30.14 40.56
C GLY A 221 22.72 29.52 41.73
N ASN A 222 23.96 29.09 41.46
CA ASN A 222 25.02 28.79 42.47
C ASN A 222 24.71 27.73 43.56
N ALA A 223 23.73 26.87 43.36
CA ALA A 223 23.55 25.71 44.22
C ALA A 223 24.41 24.56 43.69
N GLU A 224 25.06 23.82 44.60
CA GLU A 224 25.78 22.59 44.27
C GLU A 224 24.88 21.65 43.45
N PRO A 225 25.38 20.94 42.44
CA PRO A 225 24.61 19.97 41.67
C PRO A 225 23.92 18.98 42.62
N GLY A 226 22.58 18.95 42.62
CA GLY A 226 21.77 18.01 43.40
C GLY A 226 21.10 18.57 44.68
N THR A 227 21.10 19.89 44.93
CA THR A 227 20.54 20.46 46.17
C THR A 227 19.40 21.45 46.01
N ALA A 228 19.08 21.88 44.82
CA ALA A 228 17.95 22.78 44.63
C ALA A 228 16.85 22.06 43.83
N ILE A 229 15.72 21.96 44.40
CA ILE A 229 14.55 21.27 43.88
C ILE A 229 13.52 22.32 43.51
N ALA A 230 12.93 22.17 42.31
CA ALA A 230 11.84 22.98 41.81
C ALA A 230 10.80 23.27 42.92
N ASP A 231 10.38 24.49 43.02
CA ASP A 231 9.32 24.87 43.94
C ASP A 231 7.93 24.62 43.35
N GLY A 232 6.86 24.93 44.06
CA GLY A 232 5.51 24.75 43.57
C GLY A 232 5.18 25.64 42.35
N ALA A 233 5.93 26.76 42.16
CA ALA A 233 5.75 27.64 41.01
C ALA A 233 6.32 27.04 39.73
N ASP A 234 7.45 26.34 39.82
CA ASP A 234 8.10 25.66 38.70
C ASP A 234 7.22 24.52 38.15
N PHE A 235 6.61 23.74 39.05
CA PHE A 235 5.66 22.71 38.64
C PHE A 235 4.40 23.28 37.99
N ARG A 236 3.94 24.50 38.39
CA ARG A 236 2.81 25.18 37.70
C ARG A 236 3.23 25.63 36.30
N ALA A 237 4.46 26.12 36.12
CA ALA A 237 5.00 26.45 34.81
C ALA A 237 5.20 25.23 33.94
N PHE A 238 5.72 24.11 34.50
CA PHE A 238 5.81 22.83 33.81
C PHE A 238 4.46 22.29 33.36
N MET A 239 3.39 22.41 34.17
CA MET A 239 2.02 22.06 33.76
C MET A 239 1.62 22.77 32.47
N THR A 240 1.97 24.07 32.31
CA THR A 240 1.67 24.82 31.08
C THR A 240 2.44 24.26 29.88
N LYS A 241 3.67 23.78 30.09
CA LYS A 241 4.45 23.11 29.04
C LYS A 241 3.84 21.76 28.64
N VAL A 242 3.41 20.97 29.62
CA VAL A 242 2.70 19.70 29.37
C VAL A 242 1.41 19.96 28.61
N ASP A 243 0.65 21.01 28.95
CA ASP A 243 -0.56 21.39 28.21
C ASP A 243 -0.24 21.79 26.76
N THR A 244 0.86 22.48 26.53
CA THR A 244 1.32 22.80 25.17
C THR A 244 1.71 21.53 24.41
N ALA A 245 2.44 20.60 25.05
CA ALA A 245 2.82 19.31 24.46
C ALA A 245 1.60 18.46 24.10
N ILE A 246 0.61 18.39 24.99
CA ILE A 246 -0.69 17.76 24.72
C ILE A 246 -1.39 18.39 23.51
N GLY A 247 -1.40 19.74 23.45
CA GLY A 247 -1.95 20.48 22.31
C GLY A 247 -1.25 20.17 21.00
N THR A 248 0.08 20.08 21.00
CA THR A 248 0.91 19.70 19.85
C THR A 248 0.59 18.28 19.39
N LEU A 249 0.57 17.34 20.33
CA LEU A 249 0.27 15.93 20.03
C LEU A 249 -1.16 15.75 19.49
N ASN A 250 -2.14 16.49 20.02
CA ASN A 250 -3.50 16.52 19.46
C ASN A 250 -3.51 17.05 18.02
N GLY A 251 -2.66 18.03 17.69
CA GLY A 251 -2.44 18.49 16.32
C GLY A 251 -1.94 17.37 15.40
N HIS A 252 -1.01 16.55 15.90
CA HIS A 252 -0.49 15.38 15.16
C HIS A 252 -1.56 14.29 14.99
N PHE A 253 -2.38 14.01 16.01
CA PHE A 253 -3.52 13.11 15.88
C PHE A 253 -4.52 13.58 14.81
N ASN A 254 -4.80 14.87 14.77
CA ASN A 254 -5.71 15.43 13.76
C ASN A 254 -5.16 15.24 12.34
N GLN A 255 -3.86 15.53 12.12
CA GLN A 255 -3.21 15.32 10.83
C GLN A 255 -3.22 13.84 10.45
N LEU A 256 -2.89 12.94 11.36
CA LEU A 256 -2.94 11.49 11.15
C LEU A 256 -4.35 11.04 10.74
N GLY A 257 -5.39 11.54 11.41
CA GLY A 257 -6.79 11.22 11.05
C GLY A 257 -7.19 11.73 9.66
N ILE A 258 -6.66 12.88 9.22
CA ILE A 258 -6.85 13.39 7.86
C ILE A 258 -6.16 12.46 6.86
N ASP A 259 -4.95 12.02 7.14
CA ASP A 259 -4.17 11.15 6.26
C ASP A 259 -4.80 9.76 6.15
N GLN A 260 -5.26 9.16 7.26
CA GLN A 260 -6.01 7.90 7.26
C GLN A 260 -7.31 7.98 6.44
N ARG A 261 -8.05 9.10 6.55
CA ARG A 261 -9.25 9.33 5.74
C ARG A 261 -8.90 9.47 4.26
N SER A 262 -7.83 10.16 3.93
CA SER A 262 -7.35 10.30 2.55
C SER A 262 -6.97 8.94 1.97
N LEU A 263 -6.24 8.09 2.73
CA LEU A 263 -5.90 6.72 2.33
C LEU A 263 -7.16 5.87 2.10
N SER A 264 -8.15 5.97 2.99
CA SER A 264 -9.42 5.25 2.82
C SER A 264 -10.17 5.71 1.56
N GLY A 265 -10.15 7.00 1.26
CA GLY A 265 -10.69 7.51 -0.01
C GLY A 265 -9.94 7.00 -1.24
N LYS A 266 -8.62 6.90 -1.17
CA LYS A 266 -7.80 6.31 -2.23
C LYS A 266 -8.09 4.82 -2.42
N GLU A 267 -8.26 4.06 -1.36
CA GLU A 267 -8.63 2.63 -1.38
C GLU A 267 -9.93 2.40 -2.14
N VAL A 268 -10.97 3.19 -1.85
CA VAL A 268 -12.26 3.12 -2.56
C VAL A 268 -12.10 3.44 -4.05
N ASN A 269 -11.41 4.53 -4.38
CA ASN A 269 -11.19 4.94 -5.77
C ASN A 269 -10.38 3.90 -6.56
N LEU A 270 -9.36 3.29 -5.95
CA LEU A 270 -8.56 2.22 -6.57
C LEU A 270 -9.42 0.98 -6.82
N THR A 271 -10.25 0.58 -5.86
CA THR A 271 -11.16 -0.57 -6.01
C THR A 271 -12.17 -0.36 -7.14
N GLU A 272 -12.75 0.85 -7.22
CA GLU A 272 -13.65 1.21 -8.33
C GLU A 272 -12.92 1.21 -9.68
N ALA A 273 -11.71 1.76 -9.74
CA ALA A 273 -10.90 1.76 -10.95
C ALA A 273 -10.51 0.35 -11.40
N ILE A 274 -10.13 -0.55 -10.48
CA ILE A 274 -9.87 -1.97 -10.76
C ILE A 274 -11.12 -2.64 -11.32
N SER A 275 -12.27 -2.45 -10.69
CA SER A 275 -13.55 -3.01 -11.14
C SER A 275 -13.92 -2.51 -12.54
N ALA A 276 -13.84 -1.22 -12.80
CA ALA A 276 -14.15 -0.62 -14.09
C ALA A 276 -13.21 -1.12 -15.21
N ASN A 277 -11.90 -1.18 -14.95
CA ASN A 277 -10.90 -1.69 -15.90
C ASN A 277 -11.08 -3.20 -16.15
N SER A 278 -11.39 -3.99 -15.12
CA SER A 278 -11.71 -5.41 -15.24
C SER A 278 -12.96 -5.65 -16.08
N ALA A 279 -14.02 -4.89 -15.86
CA ALA A 279 -15.24 -4.96 -16.67
C ALA A 279 -14.99 -4.54 -18.12
N ALA A 280 -14.15 -3.54 -18.36
CA ALA A 280 -13.74 -3.14 -19.71
C ALA A 280 -12.92 -4.24 -20.41
N LYS A 281 -11.96 -4.85 -19.70
CA LYS A 281 -11.16 -5.98 -20.19
C LYS A 281 -12.05 -7.18 -20.52
N SER A 282 -12.99 -7.53 -19.63
CA SER A 282 -13.95 -8.62 -19.83
C SER A 282 -14.77 -8.44 -21.11
N ARG A 283 -15.33 -7.24 -21.35
CA ARG A 283 -16.07 -6.95 -22.61
C ARG A 283 -15.22 -7.12 -23.86
N ILE A 284 -13.91 -6.90 -23.78
CA ILE A 284 -12.99 -7.05 -24.91
C ILE A 284 -12.55 -8.49 -25.09
N MET A 285 -12.20 -9.19 -24.01
CA MET A 285 -11.51 -10.48 -24.05
C MET A 285 -12.45 -11.68 -23.91
N ASP A 286 -13.49 -11.57 -23.09
CA ASP A 286 -14.28 -12.75 -22.71
C ASP A 286 -15.20 -13.20 -23.81
N VAL A 287 -15.40 -14.51 -23.91
CA VAL A 287 -16.26 -15.14 -24.89
C VAL A 287 -17.69 -15.28 -24.38
N ASP A 288 -18.67 -15.07 -25.26
CA ASP A 288 -20.04 -15.51 -25.03
C ASP A 288 -20.12 -17.02 -25.27
N PHE A 289 -20.14 -17.79 -24.21
CA PHE A 289 -20.17 -19.26 -24.24
C PHE A 289 -21.35 -19.81 -25.01
N ALA A 290 -22.54 -19.22 -24.91
CA ALA A 290 -23.72 -19.72 -25.57
C ALA A 290 -23.62 -19.58 -27.11
N LYS A 291 -23.11 -18.41 -27.54
CA LYS A 291 -22.86 -18.11 -28.94
C LYS A 291 -21.76 -18.98 -29.52
N GLU A 292 -20.64 -19.13 -28.80
CA GLU A 292 -19.50 -19.90 -29.29
C GLU A 292 -19.77 -21.39 -29.27
N GLN A 293 -20.57 -21.93 -28.32
CA GLN A 293 -21.00 -23.29 -28.29
C GLN A 293 -21.90 -23.62 -29.51
N SER A 294 -22.85 -22.72 -29.83
CA SER A 294 -23.68 -22.85 -31.04
C SER A 294 -22.83 -22.85 -32.31
N ASN A 295 -21.81 -22.01 -32.37
CA ASN A 295 -20.84 -21.96 -33.47
C ASN A 295 -20.06 -23.29 -33.59
N SER A 296 -19.56 -23.80 -32.45
CA SER A 296 -18.84 -25.08 -32.41
C SER A 296 -19.69 -26.26 -32.92
N VAL A 297 -20.98 -26.36 -32.51
CA VAL A 297 -21.89 -27.38 -32.97
C VAL A 297 -22.14 -27.24 -34.49
N ARG A 298 -22.34 -26.01 -34.96
CA ARG A 298 -22.49 -25.74 -36.40
C ARG A 298 -21.25 -26.19 -37.17
N LEU A 299 -20.07 -25.89 -36.72
CA LEU A 299 -18.81 -26.31 -37.36
C LEU A 299 -18.61 -27.83 -37.34
N GLN A 300 -19.07 -28.54 -36.28
CA GLN A 300 -19.07 -30.00 -36.24
C GLN A 300 -19.99 -30.61 -37.28
N ILE A 301 -21.19 -30.03 -37.46
CA ILE A 301 -22.13 -30.49 -38.51
C ILE A 301 -21.51 -30.21 -39.89
N LEU A 302 -20.91 -29.03 -40.10
CA LEU A 302 -20.25 -28.72 -41.36
C LEU A 302 -19.05 -29.63 -41.64
N GLN A 303 -18.28 -30.01 -40.62
CA GLN A 303 -17.19 -30.97 -40.74
C GLN A 303 -17.70 -32.35 -41.25
N GLN A 304 -18.79 -32.85 -40.65
CA GLN A 304 -19.41 -34.11 -41.09
C GLN A 304 -19.91 -34.01 -42.55
N THR A 305 -20.56 -32.91 -42.89
CA THR A 305 -21.05 -32.65 -44.25
C THR A 305 -19.91 -32.54 -45.27
N ALA A 306 -18.83 -31.82 -44.91
CA ALA A 306 -17.65 -31.70 -45.76
C ALA A 306 -16.93 -33.03 -45.97
N THR A 307 -16.87 -33.88 -44.94
CA THR A 307 -16.32 -35.23 -45.05
C THR A 307 -17.16 -36.11 -45.99
N ALA A 308 -18.48 -36.04 -45.91
CA ALA A 308 -19.38 -36.76 -46.84
C ALA A 308 -19.25 -36.23 -48.28
N ALA A 309 -19.16 -34.90 -48.45
CA ALA A 309 -18.93 -34.28 -49.76
C ALA A 309 -17.58 -34.70 -50.38
N LEU A 310 -16.52 -34.78 -49.57
CA LEU A 310 -15.22 -35.26 -50.03
C LEU A 310 -15.26 -36.73 -50.48
N SER A 311 -15.98 -37.58 -49.72
CA SER A 311 -16.20 -38.96 -50.09
C SER A 311 -16.93 -39.07 -51.42
N GLN A 312 -18.01 -38.27 -51.62
CA GLN A 312 -18.76 -38.21 -52.87
C GLN A 312 -17.91 -37.72 -54.06
N ALA A 313 -17.07 -36.67 -53.82
CA ALA A 313 -16.19 -36.13 -54.87
C ALA A 313 -15.12 -37.14 -55.32
N ASN A 314 -14.70 -38.05 -54.43
CA ASN A 314 -13.73 -39.10 -54.77
C ASN A 314 -14.40 -40.28 -55.54
N MET A 315 -15.70 -40.49 -55.40
CA MET A 315 -16.45 -41.56 -56.14
C MET A 315 -16.61 -41.23 -57.61
N GLY A 316 -16.68 -39.96 -58.00
CA GLY A 316 -16.86 -39.51 -59.39
C GLY A 316 -15.83 -40.10 -60.37
N PRO A 317 -14.52 -39.90 -60.15
CA PRO A 317 -13.49 -40.48 -61.01
C PRO A 317 -13.43 -41.99 -61.00
N GLN A 318 -13.83 -42.66 -59.92
CA GLN A 318 -13.83 -44.10 -59.79
C GLN A 318 -14.93 -44.71 -60.66
N ALA A 319 -16.11 -44.06 -60.78
CA ALA A 319 -17.14 -44.49 -61.66
C ALA A 319 -16.75 -44.44 -63.14
N VAL A 320 -15.97 -43.39 -63.55
CA VAL A 320 -15.46 -43.26 -64.90
C VAL A 320 -14.42 -44.36 -65.22
N LEU A 321 -13.55 -44.69 -64.25
CA LEU A 321 -12.57 -45.78 -64.37
C LEU A 321 -13.24 -47.14 -64.48
N GLY A 322 -14.36 -47.32 -63.77
CA GLY A 322 -15.18 -48.58 -63.92
C GLY A 322 -15.79 -48.74 -65.27
N PHE A 323 -16.06 -47.65 -66.01
CA PHE A 323 -16.56 -47.75 -67.42
C PHE A 323 -15.43 -47.97 -68.43
N LEU A 324 -14.21 -47.64 -68.12
CA LEU A 324 -13.03 -47.83 -68.99
C LEU A 324 -12.35 -49.20 -68.82
N GLY A 325 -12.67 -49.92 -67.76
CA GLY A 325 -12.10 -51.23 -67.42
C GLY A 325 -12.91 -52.44 -67.73
N GLN A 326 -13.99 -52.27 -68.52
CA GLN A 326 -14.72 -53.43 -69.12
C GLN A 326 -14.40 -53.64 -70.59
#